data_0a30982b98bab5103f3801542d9142d9
#
_entry.id   0a30982b98bab5103f3801542d9142d9
#
_cell.length_a   1.000
_cell.length_b   1.000
_cell.length_c   1.000
_cell.angle_alpha   90.00
_cell.angle_beta   90.00
_cell.angle_gamma   90.00
#
_symmetry.space_group_name_H-M   'P 1'
#
loop_
_entity.id
_entity.type
_entity.pdbx_description
1 polymer ?
#
loop_
_entity_poly.entity_id
_entity_poly.type
_entity_poly.pdbx_seq_one_letter_code
_entity_poly.pdbx_strand_id
1 'polypeptide(L)'
;MKHLKRILLLTIFFTGLSLTSFAEEITLFNAEGEAIAYIDAEDDDLTIYMWNGTPVAYLVSEDNTYSIYGFNGEHLGWFEEGIVRDHKGYAVGFKKGATSIYTKYENYKSYKQYKPYKAYKKYAPFKPFFKAQFSSESLSLFLMRGKK
;
A
#
# COMPACT_ATOMS: atom_id res chain seq x y z
N MET A 1 -67.48 -5.56 20.02
CA MET A 1 -66.45 -4.75 19.34
C MET A 1 -65.12 -5.44 19.43
N LYS A 2 -64.67 -5.97 18.36
CA LYS A 2 -63.36 -6.62 18.33
C LYS A 2 -62.33 -5.58 17.98
N HIS A 3 -61.57 -5.19 18.98
CA HIS A 3 -60.38 -4.40 18.74
C HIS A 3 -59.32 -5.31 18.14
N LEU A 4 -59.21 -5.30 16.85
CA LEU A 4 -58.08 -5.93 16.17
C LEU A 4 -56.84 -5.11 16.52
N LYS A 5 -56.15 -5.51 17.57
CA LYS A 5 -54.80 -5.03 17.77
C LYS A 5 -53.97 -5.56 16.60
N ARG A 6 -53.86 -4.74 15.59
CA ARG A 6 -52.79 -4.96 14.59
C ARG A 6 -51.48 -4.81 15.34
N ILE A 7 -50.98 -5.94 15.79
CA ILE A 7 -49.58 -6.02 16.15
C ILE A 7 -48.87 -5.85 14.82
N LEU A 8 -48.45 -4.61 14.57
CA LEU A 8 -47.52 -4.33 13.54
C LEU A 8 -46.21 -5.01 13.99
N LEU A 9 -46.03 -6.25 13.54
CA LEU A 9 -44.78 -6.93 13.68
C LEU A 9 -43.82 -6.14 12.79
N LEU A 10 -43.16 -5.15 13.37
CA LEU A 10 -42.03 -4.50 12.77
C LEU A 10 -40.94 -5.54 12.75
N THR A 11 -40.94 -6.41 11.74
CA THR A 11 -39.80 -7.20 11.38
C THR A 11 -38.75 -6.18 10.96
N ILE A 12 -37.95 -5.76 11.91
CA ILE A 12 -36.69 -5.11 11.66
C ILE A 12 -35.88 -6.16 10.88
N PHE A 13 -35.97 -6.09 9.58
CA PHE A 13 -35.03 -6.76 8.72
C PHE A 13 -33.70 -6.07 9.01
N PHE A 14 -33.01 -6.60 10.02
CA PHE A 14 -31.59 -6.37 10.17
C PHE A 14 -30.97 -7.09 8.99
N THR A 15 -31.00 -6.46 7.82
CA THR A 15 -30.05 -6.81 6.78
C THR A 15 -28.70 -6.51 7.39
N GLY A 16 -28.13 -7.54 8.00
CA GLY A 16 -26.73 -7.51 8.36
C GLY A 16 -25.98 -7.15 7.09
N LEU A 17 -25.68 -5.88 6.93
CA LEU A 17 -24.64 -5.48 6.02
C LEU A 17 -23.41 -6.17 6.59
N SER A 18 -23.11 -7.36 6.08
CA SER A 18 -21.80 -7.95 6.22
C SER A 18 -20.91 -6.97 5.50
N LEU A 19 -20.36 -6.02 6.26
CA LEU A 19 -19.18 -5.31 5.84
C LEU A 19 -18.13 -6.40 5.71
N THR A 20 -18.08 -7.03 4.54
CA THR A 20 -16.91 -7.76 4.14
C THR A 20 -15.83 -6.71 4.09
N SER A 21 -15.11 -6.57 5.20
CA SER A 21 -13.85 -5.89 5.25
C SER A 21 -12.94 -6.70 4.32
N PHE A 22 -12.92 -6.33 3.04
CA PHE A 22 -11.84 -6.75 2.17
C PHE A 22 -10.58 -6.12 2.76
N ALA A 23 -9.62 -6.98 3.16
CA ALA A 23 -8.28 -6.53 3.47
C ALA A 23 -7.87 -5.56 2.37
N GLU A 24 -7.79 -4.28 2.71
CA GLU A 24 -7.45 -3.27 1.71
C GLU A 24 -5.96 -3.36 1.45
N GLU A 25 -5.62 -3.99 0.35
CA GLU A 25 -4.25 -4.04 -0.17
C GLU A 25 -4.13 -3.06 -1.32
N ILE A 26 -3.14 -2.21 -1.25
CA ILE A 26 -2.86 -1.24 -2.32
C ILE A 26 -1.75 -1.81 -3.19
N THR A 27 -2.09 -2.27 -4.38
CA THR A 27 -1.11 -2.79 -5.33
C THR A 27 -0.20 -1.67 -5.85
N LEU A 28 1.08 -1.94 -5.90
CA LEU A 28 2.11 -1.08 -6.47
C LEU A 28 2.58 -1.65 -7.81
N PHE A 29 2.46 -0.85 -8.85
CA PHE A 29 2.82 -1.18 -10.22
C PHE A 29 4.14 -0.51 -10.61
N ASN A 30 4.90 -1.16 -11.48
CA ASN A 30 6.09 -0.58 -12.08
C ASN A 30 5.74 0.30 -13.29
N ALA A 31 6.77 0.86 -13.95
CA ALA A 31 6.60 1.72 -15.11
C ALA A 31 5.90 1.03 -16.31
N GLU A 32 5.97 -0.30 -16.39
CA GLU A 32 5.30 -1.11 -17.40
C GLU A 32 3.87 -1.52 -17.02
N GLY A 33 3.39 -1.10 -15.86
CA GLY A 33 2.07 -1.44 -15.36
C GLY A 33 1.96 -2.86 -14.80
N GLU A 34 3.06 -3.46 -14.42
CA GLU A 34 3.09 -4.79 -13.81
C GLU A 34 2.98 -4.67 -12.28
N ALA A 35 2.17 -5.52 -11.66
CA ALA A 35 2.06 -5.60 -10.21
C ALA A 35 3.32 -6.22 -9.62
N ILE A 36 4.03 -5.46 -8.79
CA ILE A 36 5.33 -5.85 -8.22
C ILE A 36 5.25 -6.07 -6.72
N ALA A 37 4.45 -5.28 -6.03
CA ALA A 37 4.37 -5.26 -4.59
C ALA A 37 2.99 -4.75 -4.16
N TYR A 38 2.72 -4.76 -2.88
CA TYR A 38 1.50 -4.17 -2.34
C TYR A 38 1.72 -3.66 -0.92
N ILE A 39 0.94 -2.66 -0.55
CA ILE A 39 0.87 -2.12 0.81
C ILE A 39 -0.29 -2.81 1.51
N ASP A 40 -0.02 -3.39 2.67
CA ASP A 40 -1.07 -3.91 3.55
C ASP A 40 -1.64 -2.76 4.39
N ALA A 41 -2.76 -2.21 3.95
CA ALA A 41 -3.38 -1.05 4.60
C ALA A 41 -4.12 -1.41 5.90
N GLU A 42 -4.35 -2.68 6.19
CA GLU A 42 -4.89 -3.13 7.48
C GLU A 42 -3.81 -3.30 8.55
N ASP A 43 -2.56 -3.39 8.15
CA ASP A 43 -1.42 -3.44 9.06
C ASP A 43 -1.11 -2.04 9.59
N ASP A 44 -0.97 -1.90 10.90
CA ASP A 44 -0.64 -0.61 11.55
C ASP A 44 0.69 -0.03 11.03
N ASP A 45 1.60 -0.87 10.59
CA ASP A 45 2.87 -0.47 10.01
C ASP A 45 2.76 -0.04 8.54
N LEU A 46 1.64 -0.33 7.88
CA LEU A 46 1.51 -0.17 6.43
C LEU A 46 2.66 -0.86 5.69
N THR A 47 2.83 -2.14 6.00
CA THR A 47 3.94 -2.94 5.46
C THR A 47 3.81 -3.12 3.96
N ILE A 48 4.93 -2.98 3.27
CA ILE A 48 5.06 -3.28 1.84
C ILE A 48 5.64 -4.67 1.69
N TYR A 49 4.89 -5.53 1.00
CA TYR A 49 5.28 -6.88 0.64
C TYR A 49 5.56 -6.95 -0.86
N MET A 50 6.60 -7.68 -1.23
CA MET A 50 6.77 -8.07 -2.63
C MET A 50 5.67 -9.04 -3.04
N TRP A 51 5.46 -9.22 -4.31
CA TRP A 51 4.42 -10.12 -4.84
C TRP A 51 4.61 -11.58 -4.38
N ASN A 52 5.85 -11.97 -4.10
CA ASN A 52 6.19 -13.28 -3.52
C ASN A 52 5.98 -13.38 -1.99
N GLY A 53 5.44 -12.34 -1.36
CA GLY A 53 5.16 -12.33 0.08
C GLY A 53 6.30 -11.85 0.98
N THR A 54 7.45 -11.47 0.41
CA THR A 54 8.58 -10.97 1.20
C THR A 54 8.30 -9.56 1.72
N PRO A 55 8.29 -9.31 3.04
CA PRO A 55 8.19 -7.96 3.58
C PRO A 55 9.51 -7.21 3.37
N VAL A 56 9.45 -6.03 2.80
CA VAL A 56 10.65 -5.26 2.41
C VAL A 56 10.71 -3.89 3.05
N ALA A 57 9.57 -3.26 3.30
CA ALA A 57 9.50 -1.89 3.77
C ALA A 57 8.18 -1.62 4.50
N TYR A 58 8.06 -0.44 5.04
CA TYR A 58 6.82 0.04 5.66
C TYR A 58 6.72 1.57 5.48
N LEU A 59 5.53 2.11 5.71
CA LEU A 59 5.27 3.54 5.57
C LEU A 59 5.26 4.21 6.94
N VAL A 60 5.85 5.39 7.00
CA VAL A 60 5.82 6.28 8.17
C VAL A 60 5.17 7.59 7.74
N SER A 61 4.06 7.95 8.38
CA SER A 61 3.38 9.22 8.10
C SER A 61 4.21 10.40 8.59
N GLU A 62 4.47 11.34 7.70
CA GLU A 62 5.17 12.59 7.99
C GLU A 62 4.45 13.74 7.27
N ASP A 63 3.84 14.66 8.02
CA ASP A 63 3.04 15.76 7.46
C ASP A 63 1.98 15.23 6.46
N ASN A 64 2.03 15.64 5.20
CA ASN A 64 1.09 15.22 4.16
C ASN A 64 1.64 14.11 3.25
N THR A 65 2.69 13.44 3.64
CA THR A 65 3.35 12.39 2.86
C THR A 65 3.70 11.19 3.73
N TYR A 66 4.13 10.12 3.08
CA TYR A 66 4.69 8.95 3.76
C TYR A 66 6.15 8.79 3.38
N SER A 67 7.01 8.61 4.38
CA SER A 67 8.36 8.09 4.16
C SER A 67 8.31 6.57 4.00
N ILE A 68 9.12 6.03 3.11
CA ILE A 68 9.28 4.58 2.94
C ILE A 68 10.57 4.17 3.62
N TYR A 69 10.46 3.36 4.67
CA TYR A 69 11.60 2.79 5.37
C TYR A 69 11.68 1.28 5.14
N GLY A 70 12.88 0.82 4.86
CA GLY A 70 13.17 -0.61 4.85
C GLY A 70 13.22 -1.20 6.26
N PHE A 71 12.97 -2.49 6.39
CA PHE A 71 13.15 -3.20 7.67
C PHE A 71 14.61 -3.18 8.14
N ASN A 72 15.55 -2.95 7.23
CA ASN A 72 16.97 -2.74 7.55
C ASN A 72 17.28 -1.33 8.08
N GLY A 73 16.29 -0.45 8.18
CA GLY A 73 16.43 0.92 8.67
C GLY A 73 16.76 1.97 7.60
N GLU A 74 17.00 1.56 6.38
CA GLU A 74 17.28 2.50 5.28
C GLU A 74 16.03 3.29 4.93
N HIS A 75 16.18 4.61 4.73
CA HIS A 75 15.15 5.43 4.11
C HIS A 75 15.23 5.22 2.59
N LEU A 76 14.16 4.72 1.99
CA LEU A 76 14.16 4.40 0.55
C LEU A 76 13.65 5.56 -0.31
N GLY A 77 12.65 6.26 0.16
CA GLY A 77 12.00 7.33 -0.58
C GLY A 77 10.67 7.72 0.05
N TRP A 78 9.74 8.15 -0.78
CA TRP A 78 8.44 8.64 -0.32
C TRP A 78 7.30 8.00 -1.10
N PHE A 79 6.14 7.95 -0.46
CA PHE A 79 4.88 7.60 -1.09
C PHE A 79 3.92 8.76 -0.92
N GLU A 80 3.59 9.45 -2.00
CA GLU A 80 2.75 10.63 -2.01
C GLU A 80 1.83 10.62 -3.22
N GLU A 81 0.56 10.92 -2.98
CA GLU A 81 -0.47 10.93 -4.02
C GLU A 81 -0.50 9.64 -4.87
N GLY A 82 -0.21 8.52 -4.23
CA GLY A 82 -0.23 7.20 -4.85
C GLY A 82 1.00 6.87 -5.70
N ILE A 83 2.06 7.65 -5.61
CA ILE A 83 3.29 7.44 -6.38
C ILE A 83 4.47 7.19 -5.43
N VAL A 84 5.22 6.14 -5.72
CA VAL A 84 6.49 5.82 -5.05
C VAL A 84 7.58 6.68 -5.68
N ARG A 85 8.30 7.44 -4.84
CA ARG A 85 9.34 8.38 -5.26
C ARG A 85 10.69 7.97 -4.70
N ASP A 86 11.73 8.04 -5.51
CA ASP A 86 13.11 7.85 -5.07
C ASP A 86 13.70 9.13 -4.43
N HIS A 87 14.94 9.06 -3.97
CA HIS A 87 15.63 10.22 -3.36
C HIS A 87 15.87 11.39 -4.32
N LYS A 88 15.82 11.14 -5.62
CA LYS A 88 15.94 12.17 -6.65
C LYS A 88 14.60 12.77 -7.07
N GLY A 89 13.50 12.24 -6.54
CA GLY A 89 12.15 12.66 -6.86
C GLY A 89 11.52 12.02 -8.09
N TYR A 90 12.19 11.05 -8.71
CA TYR A 90 11.63 10.28 -9.81
C TYR A 90 10.56 9.31 -9.33
N ALA A 91 9.56 9.04 -10.17
CA ALA A 91 8.61 7.98 -9.94
C ALA A 91 9.29 6.62 -10.12
N VAL A 92 9.02 5.68 -9.22
CA VAL A 92 9.54 4.30 -9.28
C VAL A 92 8.40 3.30 -9.42
N GLY A 93 7.24 3.64 -8.89
CA GLY A 93 6.04 2.84 -8.92
C GLY A 93 4.83 3.67 -8.57
N PHE A 94 3.65 3.08 -8.71
CA PHE A 94 2.39 3.80 -8.48
C PHE A 94 1.26 2.85 -8.12
N LYS A 95 0.26 3.38 -7.43
CA LYS A 95 -1.02 2.70 -7.28
C LYS A 95 -1.91 2.96 -8.49
N LYS A 96 -2.84 2.05 -8.77
CA LYS A 96 -3.80 2.21 -9.87
C LYS A 96 -4.54 3.55 -9.77
N GLY A 97 -4.60 4.25 -10.88
CA GLY A 97 -5.27 5.55 -11.01
C GLY A 97 -4.38 6.75 -10.66
N ALA A 98 -3.19 6.56 -10.08
CA ALA A 98 -2.26 7.65 -9.78
C ALA A 98 -1.53 8.18 -11.01
N THR A 99 -1.46 7.37 -12.07
CA THR A 99 -0.90 7.73 -13.38
C THR A 99 -1.83 7.27 -14.49
N SER A 100 -1.56 7.68 -15.72
CA SER A 100 -2.32 7.22 -16.91
C SER A 100 -1.82 5.88 -17.45
N ILE A 101 -0.81 5.27 -16.84
CA ILE A 101 -0.25 3.99 -17.30
C ILE A 101 -1.29 2.88 -17.11
N TYR A 102 -1.50 2.09 -18.15
CA TYR A 102 -2.35 0.93 -18.12
C TYR A 102 -1.77 -0.13 -17.18
N THR A 103 -2.57 -0.59 -16.21
CA THR A 103 -2.18 -1.64 -15.27
C THR A 103 -2.59 -3.01 -15.80
N LYS A 104 -1.64 -3.92 -15.83
CA LYS A 104 -1.85 -5.30 -16.31
C LYS A 104 -2.61 -6.12 -15.27
N TYR A 105 -3.08 -7.28 -15.69
CA TYR A 105 -3.73 -8.25 -14.81
C TYR A 105 -2.81 -8.67 -13.66
N GLU A 106 -3.38 -8.70 -12.45
CA GLU A 106 -2.67 -9.13 -11.25
C GLU A 106 -2.75 -10.66 -11.12
N ASN A 107 -1.60 -11.30 -11.10
CA ASN A 107 -1.50 -12.73 -10.83
C ASN A 107 -1.76 -13.05 -9.35
N TYR A 108 -1.84 -14.32 -9.00
CA TYR A 108 -1.92 -14.73 -7.60
C TYR A 108 -0.66 -14.31 -6.83
N LYS A 109 -0.89 -13.74 -5.64
CA LYS A 109 0.16 -13.41 -4.69
C LYS A 109 0.51 -14.62 -3.84
N SER A 110 1.76 -14.76 -3.47
CA SER A 110 2.17 -15.69 -2.45
C SER A 110 1.76 -15.22 -1.06
N TYR A 111 1.67 -16.14 -0.10
CA TYR A 111 1.36 -15.81 1.28
C TYR A 111 2.40 -14.83 1.87
N LYS A 112 1.92 -13.93 2.72
CA LYS A 112 2.78 -13.02 3.47
C LYS A 112 3.72 -13.80 4.39
N GLN A 113 5.00 -13.50 4.30
CA GLN A 113 6.00 -14.00 5.22
C GLN A 113 5.99 -13.18 6.52
N TYR A 114 6.56 -13.71 7.59
CA TYR A 114 6.68 -12.99 8.84
C TYR A 114 7.55 -11.76 8.69
N LYS A 115 7.08 -10.64 9.26
CA LYS A 115 7.83 -9.40 9.27
C LYS A 115 9.03 -9.54 10.21
N PRO A 116 10.22 -9.10 9.77
CA PRO A 116 11.35 -8.99 10.69
C PRO A 116 11.16 -7.83 11.66
N TYR A 117 11.92 -7.79 12.74
CA TYR A 117 11.99 -6.61 13.57
C TYR A 117 12.58 -5.45 12.77
N LYS A 118 12.00 -4.27 12.95
CA LYS A 118 12.50 -3.04 12.34
C LYS A 118 13.86 -2.68 12.91
N ALA A 119 14.85 -2.47 12.06
CA ALA A 119 16.10 -1.87 12.45
C ALA A 119 15.89 -0.38 12.78
N TYR A 120 16.83 0.20 13.51
CA TYR A 120 16.80 1.64 13.81
C TYR A 120 16.78 2.45 12.54
N LYS A 121 15.85 3.40 12.45
CA LYS A 121 15.69 4.25 11.26
C LYS A 121 16.89 5.17 11.07
N LYS A 122 17.48 5.12 9.90
CA LYS A 122 18.51 6.06 9.48
C LYS A 122 17.89 7.42 9.10
N TYR A 123 18.72 8.41 9.02
CA TYR A 123 18.28 9.76 8.71
C TYR A 123 17.69 9.86 7.32
N ALA A 124 16.51 10.48 7.20
CA ALA A 124 15.90 10.75 5.92
C ALA A 124 16.58 11.96 5.25
N PRO A 125 16.89 11.89 3.95
CA PRO A 125 17.38 13.07 3.23
C PRO A 125 16.26 14.10 3.06
N PHE A 126 16.62 15.31 2.66
CA PHE A 126 15.63 16.31 2.28
C PHE A 126 14.81 15.83 1.09
N LYS A 127 13.49 16.01 1.19
CA LYS A 127 12.59 15.68 0.12
C LYS A 127 12.79 16.65 -1.05
N PRO A 128 13.16 16.15 -2.26
CA PRO A 128 13.32 17.00 -3.43
C PRO A 128 11.97 17.39 -4.03
N PHE A 129 12.01 18.28 -5.02
CA PHE A 129 10.86 18.46 -5.91
C PHE A 129 10.65 17.18 -6.73
N PHE A 130 9.39 16.75 -6.82
CA PHE A 130 9.05 15.55 -7.58
C PHE A 130 9.00 15.83 -9.07
N LYS A 131 9.49 14.85 -9.84
CA LYS A 131 9.60 14.92 -11.29
C LYS A 131 8.52 14.06 -11.94
N ALA A 132 8.14 14.43 -13.16
CA ALA A 132 7.14 13.66 -13.91
C ALA A 132 7.70 12.33 -14.46
N GLN A 133 9.02 12.24 -14.64
CA GLN A 133 9.67 11.09 -15.24
C GLN A 133 9.80 9.92 -14.26
N PHE A 134 9.85 8.72 -14.82
CA PHE A 134 10.22 7.52 -14.08
C PHE A 134 11.73 7.40 -13.94
N SER A 135 12.16 6.85 -12.81
CA SER A 135 13.55 6.43 -12.59
C SER A 135 13.94 5.31 -13.56
N SER A 136 15.22 5.22 -13.87
CA SER A 136 15.79 4.06 -14.55
C SER A 136 15.87 2.83 -13.64
N GLU A 137 15.76 3.01 -12.32
CA GLU A 137 15.73 1.91 -11.36
C GLU A 137 14.36 1.23 -11.35
N SER A 138 14.36 -0.10 -11.31
CA SER A 138 13.10 -0.86 -11.20
C SER A 138 12.50 -0.75 -9.79
N LEU A 139 11.17 -0.85 -9.70
CA LEU A 139 10.47 -0.88 -8.41
C LEU A 139 10.93 -2.05 -7.54
N SER A 140 11.19 -3.21 -8.15
CA SER A 140 11.69 -4.38 -7.42
C SER A 140 13.03 -4.11 -6.75
N LEU A 141 14.00 -3.56 -7.47
CA LEU A 141 15.32 -3.23 -6.90
C LEU A 141 15.20 -2.15 -5.83
N PHE A 142 14.38 -1.14 -6.07
CA PHE A 142 14.13 -0.08 -5.12
C PHE A 142 13.63 -0.61 -3.77
N LEU A 143 12.60 -1.45 -3.81
CA LEU A 143 12.00 -2.01 -2.59
C LEU A 143 12.89 -3.04 -1.91
N MET A 144 13.59 -3.88 -2.69
CA MET A 144 14.47 -4.90 -2.15
C MET A 144 15.66 -4.35 -1.37
N ARG A 145 16.01 -3.09 -1.59
CA ARG A 145 17.05 -2.42 -0.77
C ARG A 145 16.65 -2.29 0.71
N GLY A 146 15.36 -2.35 1.01
CA GLY A 146 14.87 -2.28 2.38
C GLY A 146 14.80 -3.63 3.11
N LYS A 147 15.05 -4.71 2.41
CA LYS A 147 14.99 -6.05 2.99
C LYS A 147 16.06 -6.21 4.09
N LYS A 148 15.61 -6.79 5.20
CA LYS A 148 16.50 -7.13 6.33
C LYS A 148 16.99 -8.56 6.20
#